data_d1548cf3422e3614e6b2d8c71e70fb8f
#
_entry.id   d1548cf3422e3614e6b2d8c71e70fb8f
#
_cell.length_a   1.000
_cell.length_b   1.000
_cell.length_c   1.000
_cell.angle_alpha   90.00
_cell.angle_beta   90.00
_cell.angle_gamma   90.00
#
_symmetry.space_group_name_H-M   'P 1'
#
loop_
_entity.id
_entity.type
_entity.pdbx_description
1 polymer ?
#
loop_
_entity_poly.entity_id
_entity_poly.type
_entity_poly.pdbx_seq_one_letter_code
_entity_poly.pdbx_strand_id
1 'polypeptide(L)'
;VFYMRDMSSLVANFIYPKDPMLGLKLARHLSIFSWLLKNFLRGKKISGSDEDIIRTMLPNKADADYILRQRKMPVGVAMRLRQALAHLTEEHKLTTAEEIAIDHTIQSMDLSIMVTERIVASPIPPLFTTHAGRLLVFYLFFLPLAHVEIHQP
;
A
#
# COMPACT_ATOMS: atom_id res chain seq x y z
N VAL A 1 2.89 1.82 5.32
CA VAL A 1 2.47 1.88 6.74
C VAL A 1 2.36 3.33 7.21
N PHE A 2 3.32 4.21 6.90
CA PHE A 2 3.35 5.61 7.37
C PHE A 2 2.07 6.38 6.97
N TYR A 3 1.77 6.48 5.68
CA TYR A 3 0.60 7.22 5.19
C TYR A 3 -0.75 6.66 5.65
N MET A 4 -0.82 5.37 5.96
CA MET A 4 -2.03 4.77 6.52
C MET A 4 -2.30 5.27 7.94
N ARG A 5 -1.25 5.38 8.77
CA ARG A 5 -1.35 5.94 10.11
C ARG A 5 -1.74 7.42 10.05
N ASP A 6 -1.12 8.16 9.15
CA ASP A 6 -1.41 9.57 8.91
C ASP A 6 -2.88 9.77 8.53
N MET A 7 -3.35 9.03 7.51
CA MET A 7 -4.73 9.10 7.07
C MET A 7 -5.72 8.68 8.18
N SER A 8 -5.38 7.66 8.97
CA SER A 8 -6.21 7.25 10.10
C SER A 8 -6.31 8.36 11.16
N SER A 9 -5.21 9.08 11.41
CA SER A 9 -5.21 10.25 12.30
C SER A 9 -6.07 11.39 11.77
N LEU A 10 -5.97 11.71 10.48
CA LEU A 10 -6.80 12.75 9.86
C LEU A 10 -8.29 12.39 9.91
N VAL A 11 -8.64 11.14 9.61
CA VAL A 11 -10.03 10.65 9.73
C VAL A 11 -10.54 10.78 11.16
N ALA A 12 -9.74 10.37 12.15
CA ALA A 12 -10.13 10.40 13.56
C ALA A 12 -10.29 11.83 14.10
N ASN A 13 -9.43 12.76 13.68
CA ASN A 13 -9.41 14.12 14.24
C ASN A 13 -10.30 15.11 13.47
N PHE A 14 -10.44 14.97 12.16
CA PHE A 14 -11.13 15.96 11.34
C PHE A 14 -12.48 15.47 10.80
N ILE A 15 -12.62 14.18 10.50
CA ILE A 15 -13.85 13.64 9.89
C ILE A 15 -14.78 13.07 10.96
N TYR A 16 -14.25 12.19 11.82
CA TYR A 16 -15.07 11.49 12.82
C TYR A 16 -15.88 12.44 13.75
N PRO A 17 -15.33 13.57 14.25
CA PRO A 17 -16.10 14.49 15.09
C PRO A 17 -17.24 15.19 14.35
N LYS A 18 -17.12 15.35 13.03
CA LYS A 18 -18.09 16.06 12.18
C LYS A 18 -19.15 15.12 11.60
N ASP A 19 -18.72 13.89 11.25
CA ASP A 19 -19.57 12.84 10.73
C ASP A 19 -19.06 11.47 11.20
N PRO A 20 -19.54 10.97 12.37
CA PRO A 20 -19.08 9.71 12.94
C PRO A 20 -19.35 8.49 12.03
N MET A 21 -20.47 8.49 11.28
CA MET A 21 -20.82 7.39 10.39
C MET A 21 -19.87 7.29 9.22
N LEU A 22 -19.56 8.44 8.60
CA LEU A 22 -18.59 8.51 7.52
C LEU A 22 -17.16 8.21 8.02
N GLY A 23 -16.77 8.75 9.18
CA GLY A 23 -15.48 8.47 9.79
C GLY A 23 -15.27 6.97 10.03
N LEU A 24 -16.26 6.28 10.59
CA LEU A 24 -16.21 4.83 10.79
C LEU A 24 -16.13 4.06 9.47
N LYS A 25 -16.89 4.50 8.46
CA LYS A 25 -16.85 3.93 7.12
C LYS A 25 -15.45 4.05 6.51
N LEU A 26 -14.81 5.21 6.59
CA LEU A 26 -13.46 5.44 6.07
C LEU A 26 -12.41 4.64 6.85
N ALA A 27 -12.52 4.54 8.16
CA ALA A 27 -11.64 3.71 8.98
C ALA A 27 -11.65 2.24 8.54
N ARG A 28 -12.82 1.68 8.19
CA ARG A 28 -12.93 0.33 7.63
C ARG A 28 -12.25 0.19 6.27
N HIS A 29 -12.40 1.18 5.38
CA HIS A 29 -11.68 1.19 4.10
C HIS A 29 -10.17 1.22 4.29
N LEU A 30 -9.68 2.00 5.24
CA LEU A 30 -8.26 2.05 5.58
C LEU A 30 -7.75 0.72 6.15
N SER A 31 -8.53 0.07 7.01
CA SER A 31 -8.16 -1.22 7.61
C SER A 31 -7.93 -2.30 6.55
N ILE A 32 -8.79 -2.35 5.53
CA ILE A 32 -8.67 -3.36 4.46
C ILE A 32 -7.61 -3.01 3.42
N PHE A 33 -7.24 -1.73 3.27
CA PHE A 33 -6.31 -1.27 2.26
C PHE A 33 -4.96 -2.00 2.29
N SER A 34 -4.33 -2.11 3.47
CA SER A 34 -3.02 -2.77 3.62
C SER A 34 -3.05 -4.24 3.21
N TRP A 35 -4.14 -4.93 3.52
CA TRP A 35 -4.34 -6.32 3.15
C TRP A 35 -4.55 -6.48 1.63
N LEU A 36 -5.36 -5.60 1.03
CA LEU A 36 -5.55 -5.55 -0.43
C LEU A 36 -4.26 -5.25 -1.17
N LEU A 37 -3.49 -4.27 -0.70
CA LEU A 37 -2.20 -3.90 -1.29
C LEU A 37 -1.22 -5.07 -1.24
N LYS A 38 -1.10 -5.75 -0.10
CA LYS A 38 -0.25 -6.93 0.06
C LYS A 38 -0.63 -8.04 -0.94
N ASN A 39 -1.92 -8.36 -1.06
CA ASN A 39 -2.38 -9.41 -1.98
C ASN A 39 -2.17 -9.01 -3.44
N PHE A 40 -2.43 -7.75 -3.77
CA PHE A 40 -2.21 -7.20 -5.09
C PHE A 40 -0.74 -7.29 -5.52
N LEU A 41 0.19 -6.87 -4.66
CA LEU A 41 1.64 -6.92 -4.94
C LEU A 41 2.18 -8.35 -5.06
N ARG A 42 1.55 -9.30 -4.38
CA ARG A 42 1.88 -10.75 -4.51
C ARG A 42 1.27 -11.41 -5.74
N GLY A 43 0.50 -10.68 -6.53
CA GLY A 43 -0.21 -11.24 -7.68
C GLY A 43 -1.28 -12.27 -7.28
N LYS A 44 -1.72 -12.29 -6.00
CA LYS A 44 -2.72 -13.21 -5.51
C LYS A 44 -4.08 -12.87 -6.10
N LYS A 45 -4.68 -13.82 -6.82
CA LYS A 45 -6.09 -13.68 -7.22
C LYS A 45 -6.99 -13.81 -5.99
N ILE A 46 -8.00 -12.96 -5.93
CA ILE A 46 -9.02 -13.00 -4.87
C ILE A 46 -9.82 -14.28 -5.02
N SER A 47 -9.94 -15.04 -3.94
CA SER A 47 -10.76 -16.26 -3.85
C SER A 47 -12.09 -15.94 -3.15
N GLY A 48 -13.04 -16.87 -3.16
CA GLY A 48 -14.32 -16.70 -2.47
C GLY A 48 -14.18 -16.36 -0.99
N SER A 49 -13.23 -16.99 -0.28
CA SER A 49 -12.93 -16.67 1.12
C SER A 49 -12.36 -15.24 1.30
N ASP A 50 -11.62 -14.75 0.34
CA ASP A 50 -11.10 -13.38 0.34
C ASP A 50 -12.24 -12.37 0.09
N GLU A 51 -13.22 -12.71 -0.74
CA GLU A 51 -14.43 -11.89 -0.94
C GLU A 51 -15.25 -11.79 0.33
N ASP A 52 -15.41 -12.89 1.08
CA ASP A 52 -16.11 -12.90 2.36
C ASP A 52 -15.45 -11.99 3.38
N ILE A 53 -14.12 -11.96 3.42
CA ILE A 53 -13.35 -11.02 4.26
C ILE A 53 -13.68 -9.57 3.87
N ILE A 54 -13.65 -9.24 2.57
CA ILE A 54 -13.96 -7.90 2.08
C ILE A 54 -15.38 -7.49 2.47
N ARG A 55 -16.37 -8.38 2.30
CA ARG A 55 -17.77 -8.12 2.63
C ARG A 55 -18.00 -7.98 4.13
N THR A 56 -17.25 -8.71 4.95
CA THR A 56 -17.31 -8.60 6.42
C THR A 56 -16.71 -7.28 6.91
N MET A 57 -15.58 -6.87 6.34
CA MET A 57 -14.90 -5.62 6.70
C MET A 57 -15.65 -4.39 6.18
N LEU A 58 -16.32 -4.50 5.02
CA LEU A 58 -17.11 -3.45 4.38
C LEU A 58 -18.58 -3.85 4.37
N PRO A 59 -19.34 -3.58 5.44
CA PRO A 59 -20.74 -4.02 5.55
C PRO A 59 -21.67 -3.34 4.54
N ASN A 60 -21.27 -2.21 3.95
CA ASN A 60 -22.00 -1.61 2.85
C ASN A 60 -21.72 -2.42 1.56
N LYS A 61 -22.75 -3.14 1.11
CA LYS A 61 -22.69 -4.00 -0.09
C LYS A 61 -22.23 -3.23 -1.33
N ALA A 62 -22.67 -1.99 -1.51
CA ALA A 62 -22.29 -1.18 -2.67
C ALA A 62 -20.79 -0.84 -2.68
N ASP A 63 -20.20 -0.59 -1.51
CA ASP A 63 -18.76 -0.30 -1.39
C ASP A 63 -17.92 -1.58 -1.61
N ALA A 64 -18.36 -2.71 -1.03
CA ALA A 64 -17.70 -4.00 -1.22
C ALA A 64 -17.71 -4.41 -2.70
N ASP A 65 -18.88 -4.35 -3.35
CA ASP A 65 -19.05 -4.69 -4.77
C ASP A 65 -18.24 -3.73 -5.68
N TYR A 66 -18.17 -2.45 -5.33
CA TYR A 66 -17.35 -1.49 -6.05
C TYR A 66 -15.87 -1.88 -6.02
N ILE A 67 -15.33 -2.21 -4.84
CA ILE A 67 -13.92 -2.59 -4.68
C ILE A 67 -13.63 -3.91 -5.39
N LEU A 68 -14.50 -4.90 -5.26
CA LEU A 68 -14.34 -6.21 -5.91
C LEU A 68 -14.33 -6.13 -7.44
N ARG A 69 -15.03 -5.16 -8.04
CA ARG A 69 -15.02 -4.92 -9.50
C ARG A 69 -13.74 -4.23 -9.98
N GLN A 70 -12.94 -3.65 -9.08
CA GLN A 70 -11.73 -2.95 -9.49
C GLN A 70 -10.60 -3.94 -9.83
N ARG A 71 -9.96 -3.74 -10.98
CA ARG A 71 -8.77 -4.51 -11.36
C ARG A 71 -7.62 -4.30 -10.35
N LYS A 72 -7.51 -3.08 -9.80
CA LYS A 72 -6.56 -2.69 -8.77
C LYS A 72 -7.32 -2.26 -7.53
N MET A 73 -7.67 -3.22 -6.68
CA MET A 73 -8.50 -2.97 -5.49
C MET A 73 -7.94 -1.90 -4.54
N PRO A 74 -6.61 -1.80 -4.28
CA PRO A 74 -6.08 -0.72 -3.46
C PRO A 74 -6.38 0.68 -4.02
N VAL A 75 -6.33 0.84 -5.35
CA VAL A 75 -6.72 2.10 -6.02
C VAL A 75 -8.20 2.38 -5.83
N GLY A 76 -9.05 1.33 -5.85
CA GLY A 76 -10.48 1.45 -5.56
C GLY A 76 -10.76 2.03 -4.19
N VAL A 77 -9.96 1.66 -3.17
CA VAL A 77 -10.05 2.26 -1.82
C VAL A 77 -9.68 3.73 -1.85
N ALA A 78 -8.57 4.12 -2.49
CA ALA A 78 -8.17 5.52 -2.60
C ALA A 78 -9.23 6.37 -3.32
N MET A 79 -9.87 5.82 -4.37
CA MET A 79 -10.99 6.49 -5.04
C MET A 79 -12.20 6.70 -4.11
N ARG A 80 -12.52 5.74 -3.24
CA ARG A 80 -13.59 5.90 -2.23
C ARG A 80 -13.25 6.98 -1.20
N LEU A 81 -11.98 7.07 -0.79
CA LEU A 81 -11.53 8.15 0.09
C LEU A 81 -11.70 9.53 -0.56
N ARG A 82 -11.35 9.68 -1.85
CA ARG A 82 -11.56 10.93 -2.60
C ARG A 82 -13.04 11.29 -2.76
N GLN A 83 -13.89 10.30 -3.05
CA GLN A 83 -15.32 10.54 -3.14
C GLN A 83 -15.91 11.03 -1.81
N ALA A 84 -15.45 10.46 -0.70
CA ALA A 84 -15.86 10.92 0.62
C ALA A 84 -15.35 12.34 0.93
N LEU A 85 -14.11 12.66 0.53
CA LEU A 85 -13.57 14.02 0.66
C LEU A 85 -14.41 15.03 -0.14
N ALA A 86 -14.68 14.74 -1.41
CA ALA A 86 -15.51 15.61 -2.25
C ALA A 86 -16.89 15.88 -1.64
N HIS A 87 -17.55 14.85 -1.10
CA HIS A 87 -18.83 15.00 -0.42
C HIS A 87 -18.74 15.90 0.81
N LEU A 88 -17.69 15.75 1.64
CA LEU A 88 -17.48 16.61 2.82
C LEU A 88 -17.17 18.06 2.44
N THR A 89 -16.48 18.27 1.33
CA THR A 89 -16.20 19.61 0.79
C THR A 89 -17.49 20.27 0.28
N GLU A 90 -18.31 19.55 -0.47
CA GLU A 90 -19.62 20.04 -0.95
C GLU A 90 -20.56 20.42 0.21
N GLU A 91 -20.54 19.65 1.29
CA GLU A 91 -21.32 19.93 2.50
C GLU A 91 -20.70 21.02 3.41
N HIS A 92 -19.58 21.63 3.01
CA HIS A 92 -18.84 22.63 3.81
C HIS A 92 -18.48 22.15 5.24
N LYS A 93 -18.30 20.85 5.42
CA LYS A 93 -17.95 20.24 6.71
C LYS A 93 -16.47 20.36 7.04
N LEU A 94 -15.61 20.61 6.05
CA LEU A 94 -14.16 20.73 6.21
C LEU A 94 -13.71 22.17 5.97
N THR A 95 -12.68 22.59 6.68
CA THR A 95 -11.94 23.80 6.35
C THR A 95 -11.00 23.51 5.17
N THR A 96 -10.63 24.54 4.41
CA THR A 96 -9.69 24.41 3.28
C THR A 96 -8.36 23.76 3.69
N ALA A 97 -7.87 24.06 4.90
CA ALA A 97 -6.63 23.47 5.40
C ALA A 97 -6.76 21.97 5.68
N GLU A 98 -7.89 21.54 6.26
CA GLU A 98 -8.18 20.12 6.52
C GLU A 98 -8.34 19.35 5.20
N GLU A 99 -9.03 19.95 4.23
CA GLU A 99 -9.21 19.38 2.89
C GLU A 99 -7.85 19.14 2.19
N ILE A 100 -6.99 20.17 2.16
CA ILE A 100 -5.65 20.06 1.58
C ILE A 100 -4.82 18.98 2.28
N ALA A 101 -4.87 18.90 3.61
CA ALA A 101 -4.11 17.89 4.37
C ALA A 101 -4.57 16.46 4.03
N ILE A 102 -5.89 16.25 3.92
CA ILE A 102 -6.47 14.94 3.58
C ILE A 102 -6.13 14.58 2.13
N ASP A 103 -6.32 15.49 1.17
CA ASP A 103 -6.03 15.24 -0.25
C ASP A 103 -4.54 14.94 -0.48
N HIS A 104 -3.64 15.69 0.14
CA HIS A 104 -2.20 15.42 0.08
C HIS A 104 -1.83 14.02 0.59
N THR A 105 -2.50 13.57 1.66
CA THR A 105 -2.26 12.23 2.21
C THR A 105 -2.80 11.15 1.28
N ILE A 106 -3.96 11.34 0.64
CA ILE A 106 -4.49 10.42 -0.38
C ILE A 106 -3.56 10.36 -1.59
N GLN A 107 -3.02 11.50 -2.07
CA GLN A 107 -2.03 11.53 -3.14
C GLN A 107 -0.77 10.74 -2.77
N SER A 108 -0.29 10.89 -1.55
CA SER A 108 0.88 10.15 -1.04
C SER A 108 0.62 8.64 -0.97
N MET A 109 -0.60 8.21 -0.64
CA MET A 109 -1.01 6.80 -0.72
C MET A 109 -0.99 6.28 -2.16
N ASP A 110 -1.49 7.04 -3.13
CA ASP A 110 -1.46 6.66 -4.55
C ASP A 110 -0.04 6.56 -5.09
N LEU A 111 0.82 7.52 -4.73
CA LEU A 111 2.25 7.45 -5.07
C LEU A 111 2.90 6.19 -4.51
N SER A 112 2.56 5.82 -3.27
CA SER A 112 3.07 4.58 -2.64
C SER A 112 2.63 3.32 -3.39
N ILE A 113 1.39 3.27 -3.87
CA ILE A 113 0.90 2.17 -4.72
C ILE A 113 1.74 2.10 -6.00
N MET A 114 1.90 3.23 -6.70
CA MET A 114 2.64 3.32 -7.95
C MET A 114 4.10 2.89 -7.81
N VAL A 115 4.79 3.38 -6.76
CA VAL A 115 6.19 3.04 -6.50
C VAL A 115 6.35 1.55 -6.19
N THR A 116 5.47 0.99 -5.35
CA THR A 116 5.52 -0.45 -5.04
C THR A 116 5.18 -1.33 -6.24
N GLU A 117 4.23 -0.95 -7.08
CA GLU A 117 3.99 -1.62 -8.37
C GLU A 117 5.24 -1.62 -9.25
N ARG A 118 5.91 -0.48 -9.37
CA ARG A 118 7.12 -0.37 -10.18
C ARG A 118 8.25 -1.26 -9.66
N ILE A 119 8.43 -1.35 -8.34
CA ILE A 119 9.43 -2.23 -7.73
C ILE A 119 9.12 -3.69 -8.04
N VAL A 120 7.87 -4.12 -7.94
CA VAL A 120 7.45 -5.49 -8.24
C VAL A 120 7.55 -5.79 -9.74
N ALA A 121 7.20 -4.83 -10.60
CA ALA A 121 7.25 -4.98 -12.05
C ALA A 121 8.68 -4.92 -12.63
N SER A 122 9.65 -4.39 -11.87
CA SER A 122 11.06 -4.28 -12.27
C SER A 122 11.93 -5.20 -11.42
N PRO A 123 11.90 -6.53 -11.63
CA PRO A 123 12.74 -7.46 -10.89
C PRO A 123 14.22 -7.14 -11.17
N ILE A 124 15.06 -7.37 -10.17
CA ILE A 124 16.52 -7.26 -10.33
C ILE A 124 16.93 -8.12 -11.53
N PRO A 125 17.63 -7.56 -12.54
CA PRO A 125 18.01 -8.32 -13.72
C PRO A 125 18.72 -9.62 -13.32
N PRO A 126 18.31 -10.79 -13.84
CA PRO A 126 18.95 -12.09 -13.50
C PRO A 126 20.46 -12.09 -13.75
N LEU A 127 20.89 -11.30 -14.74
CA LEU A 127 22.31 -11.12 -15.06
C LEU A 127 23.09 -10.54 -13.87
N PHE A 128 22.54 -9.57 -13.15
CA PHE A 128 23.20 -8.97 -11.99
C PHE A 128 23.37 -9.97 -10.85
N THR A 129 22.33 -10.73 -10.52
CA THR A 129 22.42 -11.77 -9.48
C THR A 129 23.38 -12.89 -9.87
N THR A 130 23.43 -13.27 -11.16
CA THR A 130 24.36 -14.27 -11.67
C THR A 130 25.81 -13.77 -11.59
N HIS A 131 26.09 -12.52 -11.96
CA HIS A 131 27.42 -11.95 -11.85
C HIS A 131 27.87 -11.81 -10.39
N ALA A 132 27.01 -11.31 -9.51
CA ALA A 132 27.31 -11.22 -8.08
C ALA A 132 27.60 -12.60 -7.47
N GLY A 133 26.82 -13.62 -7.83
CA GLY A 133 27.08 -15.00 -7.41
C GLY A 133 28.39 -15.55 -7.91
N ARG A 134 28.73 -15.32 -9.19
CA ARG A 134 30.04 -15.73 -9.74
C ARG A 134 31.22 -15.05 -9.04
N LEU A 135 31.14 -13.74 -8.83
CA LEU A 135 32.17 -12.98 -8.11
C LEU A 135 32.35 -13.51 -6.68
N LEU A 136 31.25 -13.83 -5.99
CA LEU A 136 31.33 -14.40 -4.65
C LEU A 136 32.03 -15.77 -4.66
N VAL A 137 31.70 -16.65 -5.62
CA VAL A 137 32.37 -17.96 -5.76
C VAL A 137 33.86 -17.78 -6.03
N PHE A 138 34.24 -16.91 -6.96
CA PHE A 138 35.65 -16.60 -7.22
C PHE A 138 36.34 -16.07 -5.96
N TYR A 139 35.74 -15.12 -5.26
CA TYR A 139 36.31 -14.57 -4.02
C TYR A 139 36.55 -15.66 -2.97
N LEU A 140 35.57 -16.51 -2.72
CA LEU A 140 35.70 -17.62 -1.76
C LEU A 140 36.75 -18.64 -2.17
N PHE A 141 36.91 -18.90 -3.48
CA PHE A 141 37.93 -19.83 -4.00
C PHE A 141 39.36 -19.28 -3.84
N PHE A 142 39.57 -17.99 -4.08
CA PHE A 142 40.90 -17.38 -3.98
C PHE A 142 41.26 -16.92 -2.57
N LEU A 143 40.31 -16.75 -1.66
CA LEU A 143 40.54 -16.34 -0.28
C LEU A 143 41.56 -17.21 0.48
N PRO A 144 41.49 -18.55 0.44
CA PRO A 144 42.49 -19.40 1.11
C PRO A 144 43.88 -19.30 0.47
N LEU A 145 43.97 -19.10 -0.86
CA LEU A 145 45.28 -18.93 -1.53
C LEU A 145 45.96 -17.61 -1.09
N ALA A 146 45.19 -16.52 -1.00
CA ALA A 146 45.71 -15.25 -0.50
C ALA A 146 46.17 -15.34 0.97
N HIS A 147 45.54 -16.23 1.76
CA HIS A 147 45.89 -16.38 3.18
C HIS A 147 47.20 -17.19 3.35
N VAL A 148 47.47 -18.13 2.42
CA VAL A 148 48.70 -18.92 2.44
C VAL A 148 49.94 -18.08 2.14
N GLU A 149 49.88 -17.11 1.21
CA GLU A 149 50.99 -16.22 0.89
C GLU A 149 51.39 -15.29 2.05
N ILE A 150 50.43 -14.91 2.92
CA ILE A 150 50.72 -14.02 4.06
C ILE A 150 51.41 -14.75 5.21
N HIS A 151 51.42 -16.06 5.23
CA HIS A 151 51.97 -16.91 6.32
C HIS A 151 53.20 -17.74 5.93
N GLN A 152 53.88 -17.39 4.82
CA GLN A 152 55.23 -17.94 4.58
C GLN A 152 56.25 -17.11 5.36
N PRO A 153 57.06 -17.72 6.26
CA PRO A 153 58.05 -17.05 7.06
C PRO A 153 59.24 -16.52 6.24
#